data_b2a47b68a6c885a46bd225d5931bf78e
#
_entry.id   b2a47b68a6c885a46bd225d5931bf78e
#
_cell.length_a   1.000
_cell.length_b   1.000
_cell.length_c   1.000
_cell.angle_alpha   90.00
_cell.angle_beta   90.00
_cell.angle_gamma   90.00
#
_symmetry.space_group_name_H-M   'P 1'
#
loop_
_entity.id
_entity.type
_entity.pdbx_description
1 polymer ?
#
loop_
_entity_poly.entity_id
_entity_poly.type
_entity_poly.pdbx_seq_one_letter_code
_entity_poly.pdbx_strand_id
1 'polypeptide(L)'
;MATKVLDSWALIAFFEDEPAAGEVEKILQRAADDKHKLLLSVVNWGEIYYNTMREVSPEAAEQKARDLAALPIDIVGVGDDLALARQAAIFKATHKMSYADCFAAALAKLKNAELLTGDPEFKALEKAIKIAWLK
;
A
#
# COMPACT_ATOMS: atom_id res chain seq x y z
N MET A 1 -4.96 18.39 -5.75
CA MET A 1 -4.11 17.59 -4.81
C MET A 1 -3.87 16.21 -5.43
N ALA A 2 -2.63 15.77 -5.44
CA ALA A 2 -2.29 14.47 -6.02
C ALA A 2 -2.73 13.33 -5.10
N THR A 3 -3.16 12.22 -5.71
CA THR A 3 -3.49 10.98 -5.00
C THR A 3 -2.36 9.99 -5.20
N LYS A 4 -1.93 9.33 -4.12
CA LYS A 4 -0.87 8.34 -4.14
C LYS A 4 -1.34 7.09 -3.39
N VAL A 5 -0.83 5.93 -3.80
CA VAL A 5 -1.18 4.65 -3.18
C VAL A 5 0.05 4.10 -2.48
N LEU A 6 -0.13 3.68 -1.24
CA LEU A 6 0.91 2.97 -0.48
C LEU A 6 0.67 1.47 -0.60
N ASP A 7 1.76 0.69 -0.66
CA ASP A 7 1.66 -0.75 -0.49
C ASP A 7 2.07 -1.16 0.93
N SER A 8 2.00 -2.45 1.22
CA SER A 8 2.42 -2.97 2.52
C SER A 8 3.91 -2.73 2.78
N TRP A 9 4.75 -2.84 1.73
CA TRP A 9 6.20 -2.65 1.85
C TRP A 9 6.53 -1.29 2.44
N ALA A 10 5.89 -0.22 1.93
CA ALA A 10 6.15 1.14 2.39
C ALA A 10 5.82 1.33 3.88
N LEU A 11 4.67 0.82 4.31
CA LEU A 11 4.24 0.96 5.70
C LEU A 11 5.04 0.08 6.65
N ILE A 12 5.40 -1.14 6.23
CA ILE A 12 6.26 -2.00 7.03
C ILE A 12 7.62 -1.34 7.21
N ALA A 13 8.20 -0.77 6.14
CA ALA A 13 9.46 -0.06 6.23
C ALA A 13 9.38 1.10 7.22
N PHE A 14 8.26 1.84 7.21
CA PHE A 14 8.05 2.94 8.14
C PHE A 14 7.98 2.46 9.59
N PHE A 15 7.17 1.45 9.88
CA PHE A 15 6.98 0.96 11.24
C PHE A 15 8.22 0.27 11.80
N GLU A 16 9.03 -0.36 10.96
CA GLU A 16 10.23 -1.09 11.38
C GLU A 16 11.51 -0.26 11.28
N ASP A 17 11.37 1.05 11.02
CA ASP A 17 12.48 1.98 10.92
C ASP A 17 13.56 1.51 9.93
N GLU A 18 13.12 0.98 8.79
CA GLU A 18 14.01 0.56 7.72
C GLU A 18 14.53 1.78 6.94
N PRO A 19 15.50 1.60 6.02
CA PRO A 19 16.10 2.75 5.31
C PRO A 19 15.12 3.71 4.64
N ALA A 20 13.99 3.22 4.14
CA ALA A 20 12.98 4.08 3.52
C ALA A 20 12.07 4.80 4.51
N ALA A 21 12.17 4.51 5.83
CA ALA A 21 11.25 5.05 6.83
C ALA A 21 11.18 6.58 6.83
N GLY A 22 12.32 7.25 6.70
CA GLY A 22 12.36 8.72 6.70
C GLY A 22 11.64 9.31 5.50
N GLU A 23 11.75 8.68 4.34
CA GLU A 23 11.05 9.12 3.14
C GLU A 23 9.54 8.92 3.29
N VAL A 24 9.10 7.79 3.84
CA VAL A 24 7.69 7.51 4.08
C VAL A 24 7.14 8.50 5.11
N GLU A 25 7.90 8.81 6.17
CA GLU A 25 7.49 9.79 7.17
C GLU A 25 7.19 11.15 6.54
N LYS A 26 8.03 11.60 5.62
CA LYS A 26 7.80 12.87 4.90
C LYS A 26 6.54 12.83 4.06
N ILE A 27 6.29 11.69 3.41
CA ILE A 27 5.08 11.50 2.61
C ILE A 27 3.84 11.57 3.52
N LEU A 28 3.88 10.91 4.67
CA LEU A 28 2.78 10.95 5.64
C LEU A 28 2.56 12.38 6.17
N GLN A 29 3.64 13.11 6.47
CA GLN A 29 3.53 14.48 6.94
C GLN A 29 2.89 15.38 5.88
N ARG A 30 3.28 15.22 4.62
CA ARG A 30 2.68 16.00 3.54
C ARG A 30 1.18 15.70 3.39
N ALA A 31 0.77 14.46 3.60
CA ALA A 31 -0.65 14.10 3.58
C ALA A 31 -1.38 14.75 4.77
N ALA A 32 -0.75 14.75 5.95
CA ALA A 32 -1.32 15.43 7.12
C ALA A 32 -1.51 16.93 6.88
N ASP A 33 -0.64 17.52 6.06
CA ASP A 33 -0.71 18.94 5.68
C ASP A 33 -1.58 19.18 4.44
N ASP A 34 -2.37 18.20 4.03
CA ASP A 34 -3.27 18.27 2.87
C ASP A 34 -2.57 18.56 1.53
N LYS A 35 -1.29 18.17 1.40
CA LYS A 35 -0.55 18.36 0.15
C LYS A 35 -0.84 17.26 -0.87
N HIS A 36 -1.20 16.07 -0.40
CA HIS A 36 -1.67 14.98 -1.25
C HIS A 36 -2.54 14.02 -0.44
N LYS A 37 -3.23 13.13 -1.14
CA LYS A 37 -4.11 12.12 -0.55
C LYS A 37 -3.44 10.76 -0.64
N LEU A 38 -3.40 10.02 0.47
CA LEU A 38 -2.82 8.69 0.52
C LEU A 38 -3.90 7.63 0.65
N LEU A 39 -3.79 6.59 -0.17
CA LEU A 39 -4.71 5.45 -0.16
C LEU A 39 -3.96 4.18 0.15
N LEU A 40 -4.62 3.28 0.87
CA LEU A 40 -4.13 1.92 1.13
C LEU A 40 -5.27 0.95 0.85
N SER A 41 -5.03 -0.06 0.02
CA SER A 41 -6.02 -1.11 -0.19
C SER A 41 -6.29 -1.86 1.11
N VAL A 42 -7.55 -2.19 1.36
CA VAL A 42 -7.94 -3.00 2.52
C VAL A 42 -7.23 -4.36 2.51
N VAL A 43 -6.89 -4.88 1.34
CA VAL A 43 -6.13 -6.14 1.22
C VAL A 43 -4.71 -5.97 1.77
N ASN A 44 -4.06 -4.85 1.47
CA ASN A 44 -2.73 -4.55 2.02
C ASN A 44 -2.81 -4.29 3.53
N TRP A 45 -3.88 -3.65 4.00
CA TRP A 45 -4.11 -3.49 5.44
C TRP A 45 -4.15 -4.87 6.13
N GLY A 46 -4.90 -5.80 5.54
CA GLY A 46 -4.99 -7.16 6.06
C GLY A 46 -3.64 -7.88 6.09
N GLU A 47 -2.81 -7.65 5.06
CA GLU A 47 -1.47 -8.23 5.00
C GLU A 47 -0.60 -7.73 6.15
N ILE A 48 -0.62 -6.44 6.43
CA ILE A 48 0.12 -5.86 7.56
C ILE A 48 -0.36 -6.47 8.87
N TYR A 49 -1.68 -6.60 9.03
CA TYR A 49 -2.29 -7.15 10.22
C TYR A 49 -1.86 -8.60 10.47
N TYR A 50 -2.01 -9.47 9.47
CA TYR A 50 -1.70 -10.88 9.69
C TYR A 50 -0.20 -11.13 9.83
N ASN A 51 0.64 -10.36 9.14
CA ASN A 51 2.09 -10.48 9.32
C ASN A 51 2.48 -10.13 10.75
N THR A 52 1.92 -9.06 11.30
CA THR A 52 2.19 -8.66 12.69
C THR A 52 1.72 -9.73 13.67
N MET A 53 0.55 -10.32 13.43
CA MET A 53 0.02 -11.38 14.27
C MET A 53 0.94 -12.60 14.26
N ARG A 54 1.41 -13.01 13.08
CA ARG A 54 2.29 -14.18 12.95
C ARG A 54 3.65 -13.96 13.57
N GLU A 55 4.23 -12.78 13.37
CA GLU A 55 5.60 -12.51 13.78
C GLU A 55 5.71 -12.10 15.23
N VAL A 56 4.67 -11.50 15.80
CA VAL A 56 4.70 -10.98 17.16
C VAL A 56 3.57 -11.60 17.99
N SER A 57 2.34 -11.12 17.84
CA SER A 57 1.20 -11.59 18.66
C SER A 57 -0.12 -10.99 18.14
N PRO A 58 -1.27 -11.57 18.54
CA PRO A 58 -2.57 -10.95 18.26
C PRO A 58 -2.70 -9.55 18.86
N GLU A 59 -2.15 -9.34 20.07
CA GLU A 59 -2.19 -8.03 20.74
C GLU A 59 -1.38 -6.99 19.95
N ALA A 60 -0.23 -7.39 19.41
CA ALA A 60 0.58 -6.50 18.58
C ALA A 60 -0.14 -6.15 17.27
N ALA A 61 -0.88 -7.11 16.69
CA ALA A 61 -1.67 -6.84 15.49
C ALA A 61 -2.76 -5.80 15.75
N GLU A 62 -3.45 -5.88 16.91
CA GLU A 62 -4.45 -4.89 17.28
C GLU A 62 -3.82 -3.51 17.53
N GLN A 63 -2.63 -3.47 18.11
CA GLN A 63 -1.92 -2.20 18.28
C GLN A 63 -1.54 -1.62 16.91
N LYS A 64 -1.11 -2.48 15.97
CA LYS A 64 -0.78 -2.04 14.62
C LYS A 64 -2.02 -1.45 13.92
N ALA A 65 -3.18 -2.06 14.13
CA ALA A 65 -4.44 -1.55 13.59
C ALA A 65 -4.74 -0.14 14.12
N ARG A 66 -4.51 0.10 15.40
CA ARG A 66 -4.67 1.43 15.99
C ARG A 66 -3.65 2.42 15.43
N ASP A 67 -2.41 1.99 15.26
CA ASP A 67 -1.35 2.84 14.70
C ASP A 67 -1.68 3.26 13.27
N LEU A 68 -2.18 2.31 12.46
CA LEU A 68 -2.61 2.61 11.09
C LEU A 68 -3.79 3.58 11.06
N ALA A 69 -4.75 3.42 11.98
CA ALA A 69 -5.91 4.31 12.06
C ALA A 69 -5.54 5.75 12.41
N ALA A 70 -4.40 5.94 13.07
CA ALA A 70 -3.93 7.27 13.44
C ALA A 70 -3.19 8.00 12.31
N LEU A 71 -2.86 7.30 11.22
CA LEU A 71 -2.13 7.89 10.09
C LEU A 71 -3.08 8.58 9.11
N PRO A 72 -2.60 9.58 8.37
CA PRO A 72 -3.43 10.30 7.37
C PRO A 72 -3.57 9.49 6.08
N ILE A 73 -4.16 8.32 6.17
CA ILE A 73 -4.32 7.36 5.08
C ILE A 73 -5.79 6.95 5.01
N ASP A 74 -6.35 6.94 3.80
CA ASP A 74 -7.70 6.40 3.57
C ASP A 74 -7.61 4.93 3.18
N ILE A 75 -8.32 4.07 3.88
CA ILE A 75 -8.41 2.64 3.55
C ILE A 75 -9.49 2.49 2.48
N VAL A 76 -9.12 1.84 1.37
CA VAL A 76 -10.03 1.64 0.25
C VAL A 76 -10.47 0.18 0.21
N GLY A 77 -11.79 -0.03 0.33
CA GLY A 77 -12.37 -1.36 0.28
C GLY A 77 -12.44 -1.92 -1.13
N VAL A 78 -12.61 -3.24 -1.21
CA VAL A 78 -12.92 -3.90 -2.48
C VAL A 78 -14.41 -3.71 -2.71
N GLY A 79 -14.78 -2.92 -3.72
CA GLY A 79 -16.16 -2.54 -3.93
C GLY A 79 -17.03 -3.61 -4.58
N ASP A 80 -18.34 -3.35 -4.62
CA ASP A 80 -19.31 -4.27 -5.21
C ASP A 80 -19.25 -4.29 -6.73
N ASP A 81 -18.68 -3.26 -7.35
CA ASP A 81 -18.59 -3.15 -8.82
C ASP A 81 -17.55 -4.07 -9.44
N LEU A 82 -16.75 -4.76 -8.63
CA LEU A 82 -15.74 -5.71 -9.03
C LEU A 82 -14.56 -5.12 -9.83
N ALA A 83 -14.52 -3.82 -10.07
CA ALA A 83 -13.48 -3.21 -10.89
C ALA A 83 -12.08 -3.44 -10.29
N LEU A 84 -11.94 -3.23 -8.99
CA LEU A 84 -10.65 -3.40 -8.31
C LEU A 84 -10.22 -4.87 -8.31
N ALA A 85 -11.15 -5.77 -7.97
CA ALA A 85 -10.85 -7.21 -7.96
C ALA A 85 -10.48 -7.71 -9.35
N ARG A 86 -11.18 -7.23 -10.39
CA ARG A 86 -10.90 -7.61 -11.77
C ARG A 86 -9.51 -7.18 -12.20
N GLN A 87 -9.14 -5.93 -11.95
CA GLN A 87 -7.82 -5.44 -12.32
C GLN A 87 -6.71 -6.18 -11.57
N ALA A 88 -6.91 -6.42 -10.28
CA ALA A 88 -5.96 -7.20 -9.47
C ALA A 88 -5.80 -8.62 -10.02
N ALA A 89 -6.92 -9.25 -10.41
CA ALA A 89 -6.92 -10.59 -10.99
C ALA A 89 -6.17 -10.64 -12.33
N ILE A 90 -6.33 -9.60 -13.16
CA ILE A 90 -5.60 -9.51 -14.43
C ILE A 90 -4.10 -9.44 -14.16
N PHE A 91 -3.66 -8.61 -13.23
CA PHE A 91 -2.24 -8.53 -12.88
C PHE A 91 -1.74 -9.87 -12.32
N LYS A 92 -2.53 -10.53 -11.48
CA LYS A 92 -2.14 -11.83 -10.91
C LYS A 92 -2.01 -12.90 -11.98
N ALA A 93 -2.90 -12.90 -12.96
CA ALA A 93 -2.90 -13.89 -14.04
C ALA A 93 -1.69 -13.71 -14.97
N THR A 94 -1.18 -12.48 -15.13
CA THR A 94 -0.16 -12.15 -16.11
C THR A 94 1.23 -11.90 -15.50
N HIS A 95 1.36 -11.92 -14.19
CA HIS A 95 2.62 -11.64 -13.49
C HIS A 95 2.78 -12.55 -12.28
N LYS A 96 4.04 -12.84 -11.92
CA LYS A 96 4.37 -13.62 -10.71
C LYS A 96 4.51 -12.69 -9.52
N MET A 97 3.39 -12.27 -8.97
CA MET A 97 3.33 -11.36 -7.83
C MET A 97 2.30 -11.87 -6.84
N SER A 98 2.44 -11.52 -5.57
CA SER A 98 1.41 -11.86 -4.58
C SER A 98 0.10 -11.16 -4.94
N TYR A 99 -1.03 -11.73 -4.52
CA TYR A 99 -2.32 -11.12 -4.79
C TYR A 99 -2.46 -9.76 -4.11
N ALA A 100 -1.89 -9.64 -2.89
CA ALA A 100 -1.90 -8.36 -2.18
C ALA A 100 -1.15 -7.26 -2.97
N ASP A 101 0.00 -7.59 -3.56
CA ASP A 101 0.74 -6.64 -4.41
C ASP A 101 -0.09 -6.27 -5.64
N CYS A 102 -0.81 -7.23 -6.21
CA CYS A 102 -1.69 -6.97 -7.35
C CYS A 102 -2.82 -6.00 -6.99
N PHE A 103 -3.33 -6.05 -5.76
CA PHE A 103 -4.34 -5.10 -5.30
C PHE A 103 -3.77 -3.68 -5.16
N ALA A 104 -2.55 -3.54 -4.65
CA ALA A 104 -1.90 -2.23 -4.56
C ALA A 104 -1.72 -1.63 -5.97
N ALA A 105 -1.23 -2.42 -6.91
CA ALA A 105 -1.04 -2.00 -8.29
C ALA A 105 -2.37 -1.67 -8.98
N ALA A 106 -3.38 -2.49 -8.75
CA ALA A 106 -4.71 -2.28 -9.33
C ALA A 106 -5.33 -0.97 -8.83
N LEU A 107 -5.19 -0.69 -7.54
CA LEU A 107 -5.71 0.55 -6.97
C LEU A 107 -5.01 1.77 -7.59
N ALA A 108 -3.69 1.69 -7.74
CA ALA A 108 -2.93 2.77 -8.37
C ALA A 108 -3.39 3.00 -9.81
N LYS A 109 -3.59 1.93 -10.58
CA LYS A 109 -4.05 2.03 -11.96
C LYS A 109 -5.44 2.65 -12.05
N LEU A 110 -6.38 2.16 -11.26
CA LEU A 110 -7.77 2.63 -11.30
C LEU A 110 -7.91 4.09 -10.86
N LYS A 111 -7.08 4.53 -9.93
CA LYS A 111 -7.08 5.92 -9.45
C LYS A 111 -6.16 6.83 -10.28
N ASN A 112 -5.47 6.28 -11.27
CA ASN A 112 -4.45 6.99 -12.05
C ASN A 112 -3.46 7.71 -11.12
N ALA A 113 -2.99 6.99 -10.10
CA ALA A 113 -2.15 7.51 -9.03
C ALA A 113 -0.79 6.80 -9.03
N GLU A 114 0.21 7.45 -8.46
CA GLU A 114 1.51 6.80 -8.25
C GLU A 114 1.42 5.78 -7.13
N LEU A 115 2.03 4.61 -7.36
CA LEU A 115 2.27 3.63 -6.31
C LEU A 115 3.61 3.95 -5.64
N LEU A 116 3.58 4.10 -4.32
CA LEU A 116 4.78 4.37 -3.53
C LEU A 116 5.27 3.03 -2.95
N THR A 117 6.37 2.54 -3.47
CA THR A 117 6.94 1.25 -3.06
C THR A 117 8.44 1.22 -3.26
N GLY A 118 9.12 0.36 -2.48
CA GLY A 118 10.52 0.03 -2.69
C GLY A 118 10.71 -1.43 -3.06
N ASP A 119 9.62 -2.19 -3.20
CA ASP A 119 9.68 -3.61 -3.51
C ASP A 119 10.05 -3.82 -4.99
N PRO A 120 11.22 -4.44 -5.28
CA PRO A 120 11.66 -4.61 -6.66
C PRO A 120 10.74 -5.50 -7.51
N GLU A 121 9.86 -6.29 -6.91
CA GLU A 121 8.90 -7.11 -7.68
C GLU A 121 7.99 -6.24 -8.54
N PHE A 122 7.72 -4.99 -8.15
CA PHE A 122 6.90 -4.09 -8.94
C PHE A 122 7.55 -3.61 -10.24
N LYS A 123 8.82 -3.89 -10.46
CA LYS A 123 9.46 -3.59 -11.76
C LYS A 123 8.73 -4.22 -12.94
N ALA A 124 8.10 -5.37 -12.72
CA ALA A 124 7.32 -6.05 -13.75
C ALA A 124 6.14 -5.21 -14.24
N LEU A 125 5.69 -4.23 -13.46
CA LEU A 125 4.53 -3.40 -13.77
C LEU A 125 4.88 -1.95 -14.13
N GLU A 126 6.16 -1.61 -14.31
CA GLU A 126 6.59 -0.22 -14.57
C GLU A 126 5.93 0.40 -15.80
N LYS A 127 5.58 -0.42 -16.79
CA LYS A 127 4.91 0.06 -18.00
C LYS A 127 3.41 0.14 -17.87
N ALA A 128 2.83 -0.49 -16.85
CA ALA A 128 1.38 -0.58 -16.66
C ALA A 128 0.86 0.46 -15.66
N ILE A 129 1.67 0.83 -14.69
CA ILE A 129 1.30 1.78 -13.63
C ILE A 129 2.43 2.78 -13.39
N LYS A 130 2.09 3.88 -12.72
CA LYS A 130 3.10 4.86 -12.31
C LYS A 130 3.67 4.46 -10.97
N ILE A 131 4.99 4.38 -10.86
CA ILE A 131 5.65 3.99 -9.61
C ILE A 131 6.62 5.09 -9.19
N ALA A 132 6.50 5.53 -7.94
CA ALA A 132 7.49 6.39 -7.31
C ALA A 132 8.30 5.52 -6.35
N TRP A 133 9.54 5.23 -6.73
CA TRP A 133 10.39 4.29 -6.00
C TRP A 133 10.92 4.89 -4.70
N LEU A 134 10.68 4.20 -3.60
CA LEU A 134 11.24 4.53 -2.29
C LEU A 134 12.61 3.87 -2.16
N LYS A 135 13.51 4.55 -1.49
CA LYS A 135 14.90 4.08 -1.37
C LYS A 135 15.20 3.56 0.04
#